data_2e5c94869ed3caba6d9f68fd03f2a64d
#
_entry.id   2e5c94869ed3caba6d9f68fd03f2a64d
#
_cell.length_a   1.000
_cell.length_b   1.000
_cell.length_c   1.000
_cell.angle_alpha   90.00
_cell.angle_beta   90.00
_cell.angle_gamma   90.00
#
_symmetry.space_group_name_H-M   'P 1'
#
loop_
_entity.id
_entity.type
_entity.pdbx_description
1 polymer ?
#
loop_
_entity_poly.entity_id
_entity_poly.type
_entity_poly.pdbx_seq_one_letter_code
_entity_poly.pdbx_strand_id
1 'polypeptide(L)'
;MKIKSEDIIIGDNFSANLDDDTLIIKFPRSLIISNAFFNGGITYSSTLINHSLNGKKDCGGNPFEYIENILRNKSLPSETVTLMTAVLPQNFHYMSTQFSHIFLSMGLDNSSNPLDDFGFPGFGTINIIVILKNKFTSISLMDLYKSLVELKAYFMLTHSIKSSKSDLPATGTFTDVMALVSGKLDPEITYSG
;
A
#
# COMPACT_ATOMS: atom_id res chain seq x y z
N MET A 1 1.78 -1.00 -15.59
CA MET A 1 2.06 0.30 -16.25
C MET A 1 2.46 1.32 -15.19
N LYS A 2 3.28 2.32 -15.51
CA LYS A 2 3.53 3.46 -14.62
C LYS A 2 2.31 4.39 -14.64
N ILE A 3 1.95 4.94 -13.47
CA ILE A 3 0.84 5.89 -13.33
C ILE A 3 1.37 7.29 -13.58
N LYS A 4 0.67 8.08 -14.38
CA LYS A 4 0.98 9.49 -14.64
C LYS A 4 -0.11 10.38 -14.03
N SER A 5 0.20 11.65 -13.79
CA SER A 5 -0.73 12.62 -13.21
C SER A 5 -2.02 12.85 -14.03
N GLU A 6 -1.98 12.57 -15.32
CA GLU A 6 -3.12 12.68 -16.23
C GLU A 6 -3.96 11.39 -16.34
N ASP A 7 -3.45 10.27 -15.78
CA ASP A 7 -4.13 8.99 -15.87
C ASP A 7 -5.29 8.93 -14.87
N ILE A 8 -6.48 8.62 -15.36
CA ILE A 8 -7.61 8.18 -14.56
C ILE A 8 -7.80 6.70 -14.82
N ILE A 9 -7.56 5.88 -13.80
CA ILE A 9 -7.73 4.44 -13.87
C ILE A 9 -9.14 4.13 -13.37
N ILE A 10 -9.96 3.56 -14.23
CA ILE A 10 -11.31 3.13 -13.89
C ILE A 10 -11.34 1.60 -13.93
N GLY A 11 -11.67 0.99 -12.81
CA GLY A 11 -11.98 -0.43 -12.70
C GLY A 11 -13.48 -0.65 -12.52
N ASP A 12 -13.87 -1.93 -12.39
CA ASP A 12 -15.27 -2.33 -12.26
C ASP A 12 -15.99 -1.65 -11.08
N ASN A 13 -15.25 -1.40 -9.98
CA ASN A 13 -15.80 -0.87 -8.73
C ASN A 13 -14.89 0.18 -8.07
N PHE A 14 -13.98 0.81 -8.80
CA PHE A 14 -13.13 1.86 -8.26
C PHE A 14 -12.70 2.85 -9.35
N SER A 15 -12.25 4.02 -8.90
CA SER A 15 -11.47 4.96 -9.69
C SER A 15 -10.19 5.31 -8.96
N ALA A 16 -9.11 5.52 -9.69
CA ALA A 16 -7.84 5.97 -9.14
C ALA A 16 -7.23 7.06 -10.03
N ASN A 17 -6.65 8.05 -9.40
CA ASN A 17 -5.89 9.10 -10.07
C ASN A 17 -4.68 9.50 -9.22
N LEU A 18 -3.65 9.98 -9.89
CA LEU A 18 -2.49 10.58 -9.25
C LEU A 18 -2.68 12.10 -9.25
N ASP A 19 -2.89 12.67 -8.06
CA ASP A 19 -3.04 14.10 -7.84
C ASP A 19 -1.78 14.63 -7.16
N ASP A 20 -0.89 15.24 -7.93
CA ASP A 20 0.47 15.64 -7.57
C ASP A 20 1.30 14.47 -7.03
N ASP A 21 1.44 14.41 -5.72
CA ASP A 21 2.21 13.41 -4.99
C ASP A 21 1.34 12.33 -4.32
N THR A 22 0.04 12.33 -4.58
CA THR A 22 -0.92 11.47 -3.90
C THR A 22 -1.70 10.62 -4.90
N LEU A 23 -1.51 9.30 -4.84
CA LEU A 23 -2.41 8.38 -5.50
C LEU A 23 -3.68 8.27 -4.66
N ILE A 24 -4.80 8.70 -5.24
CA ILE A 24 -6.13 8.66 -4.62
C ILE A 24 -6.93 7.54 -5.26
N ILE A 25 -7.43 6.62 -4.46
CA ILE A 25 -8.26 5.50 -4.91
C ILE A 25 -9.60 5.58 -4.21
N LYS A 26 -10.68 5.68 -4.98
CA LYS A 26 -12.06 5.75 -4.49
C LYS A 26 -12.84 4.52 -4.94
N PHE A 27 -13.60 3.94 -4.02
CA PHE A 27 -14.41 2.73 -4.24
C PHE A 27 -15.65 2.75 -3.35
N PRO A 28 -16.70 1.95 -3.63
CA PRO A 28 -17.82 1.80 -2.72
C PRO A 28 -17.34 1.35 -1.34
N ARG A 29 -17.94 1.86 -0.26
CA ARG A 29 -17.54 1.52 1.12
C ARG A 29 -17.29 0.01 1.26
N SER A 30 -16.05 -0.38 1.53
CA SER A 30 -15.56 -1.75 1.51
C SER A 30 -14.77 -2.08 2.76
N LEU A 31 -14.74 -3.37 3.11
CA LEU A 31 -13.87 -3.88 4.15
C LEU A 31 -12.41 -3.82 3.67
N ILE A 32 -11.54 -3.30 4.52
CA ILE A 32 -10.10 -3.15 4.27
C ILE A 32 -9.33 -3.80 5.41
N ILE A 33 -8.25 -4.50 5.07
CA ILE A 33 -7.21 -4.91 6.01
C ILE A 33 -5.91 -4.25 5.61
N SER A 34 -5.28 -3.50 6.52
CA SER A 34 -4.04 -2.78 6.26
C SER A 34 -3.22 -2.59 7.53
N ASN A 35 -1.88 -2.59 7.40
CA ASN A 35 -0.97 -2.16 8.46
C ASN A 35 -0.64 -0.66 8.36
N ALA A 36 -1.39 0.13 7.62
CA ALA A 36 -1.26 1.59 7.62
C ALA A 36 -1.46 2.13 9.03
N PHE A 37 -0.60 3.05 9.47
CA PHE A 37 -0.69 3.62 10.81
C PHE A 37 -1.83 4.64 10.96
N PHE A 38 -2.34 5.18 9.84
CA PHE A 38 -3.47 6.11 9.83
C PHE A 38 -4.69 5.42 9.21
N ASN A 39 -5.72 5.19 10.03
CA ASN A 39 -6.96 4.49 9.69
C ASN A 39 -6.77 3.05 9.14
N GLY A 40 -5.64 2.41 9.46
CA GLY A 40 -5.40 1.00 9.14
C GLY A 40 -6.14 0.04 10.08
N GLY A 41 -5.67 -1.20 10.12
CA GLY A 41 -6.32 -2.29 10.85
C GLY A 41 -7.39 -2.99 10.00
N ILE A 42 -8.43 -3.49 10.65
CA ILE A 42 -9.63 -4.04 10.00
C ILE A 42 -10.69 -2.94 10.05
N THR A 43 -10.98 -2.33 8.92
CA THR A 43 -11.81 -1.13 8.86
C THR A 43 -12.72 -1.11 7.64
N TYR A 44 -13.64 -0.16 7.59
CA TYR A 44 -14.46 0.14 6.42
C TYR A 44 -14.21 1.56 5.95
N SER A 45 -13.81 1.71 4.70
CA SER A 45 -13.63 3.01 4.06
C SER A 45 -14.12 2.98 2.61
N SER A 46 -14.29 4.15 2.03
CA SER A 46 -14.54 4.35 0.59
C SER A 46 -13.36 5.00 -0.13
N THR A 47 -12.29 5.30 0.61
CA THR A 47 -11.12 5.99 0.05
C THR A 47 -9.84 5.47 0.68
N LEU A 48 -8.84 5.27 -0.16
CA LEU A 48 -7.49 4.92 0.24
C LEU A 48 -6.51 5.81 -0.54
N ILE A 49 -5.46 6.27 0.13
CA ILE A 49 -4.40 7.02 -0.54
C ILE A 49 -3.02 6.42 -0.30
N ASN A 50 -2.14 6.61 -1.29
CA ASN A 50 -0.70 6.40 -1.14
C ASN A 50 0.00 7.71 -1.44
N HIS A 51 0.47 8.40 -0.38
CA HIS A 51 1.07 9.71 -0.47
C HIS A 51 2.59 9.64 -0.50
N SER A 52 3.20 10.29 -1.49
CA SER A 52 4.65 10.38 -1.63
C SER A 52 5.21 11.54 -0.83
N LEU A 53 6.23 11.27 -0.05
CA LEU A 53 7.04 12.32 0.61
C LEU A 53 8.08 12.93 -0.36
N ASN A 54 7.98 12.63 -1.66
CA ASN A 54 8.88 13.15 -2.70
C ASN A 54 10.38 12.95 -2.39
N GLY A 55 10.74 11.75 -1.95
CA GLY A 55 12.12 11.40 -1.59
C GLY A 55 12.59 11.95 -0.24
N LYS A 56 11.69 12.52 0.57
CA LYS A 56 12.03 12.92 1.94
C LYS A 56 11.95 11.73 2.89
N LYS A 57 12.75 11.78 3.96
CA LYS A 57 12.83 10.72 4.97
C LYS A 57 11.60 10.69 5.88
N ASP A 58 11.04 11.85 6.15
CA ASP A 58 9.88 12.03 7.04
C ASP A 58 9.05 13.24 6.61
N CYS A 59 7.93 13.43 7.26
CA CYS A 59 7.01 14.55 6.99
C CYS A 59 7.41 15.87 7.68
N GLY A 60 8.52 15.92 8.42
CA GLY A 60 9.03 17.12 9.06
C GLY A 60 8.29 17.54 10.34
N GLY A 61 7.53 16.63 10.98
CA GLY A 61 6.77 16.96 12.19
C GLY A 61 5.87 15.83 12.66
N ASN A 62 4.71 16.17 13.24
CA ASN A 62 3.72 15.18 13.64
C ASN A 62 3.06 14.54 12.40
N PRO A 63 3.23 13.22 12.19
CA PRO A 63 2.70 12.55 10.99
C PRO A 63 1.16 12.53 10.94
N PHE A 64 0.48 12.55 12.08
CA PHE A 64 -1.00 12.61 12.11
C PHE A 64 -1.50 13.97 11.62
N GLU A 65 -0.95 15.07 12.12
CA GLU A 65 -1.29 16.44 11.66
C GLU A 65 -0.95 16.61 10.16
N TYR A 66 0.16 16.07 9.74
CA TYR A 66 0.57 16.10 8.33
C TYR A 66 -0.47 15.42 7.43
N ILE A 67 -0.92 14.20 7.79
CA ILE A 67 -1.95 13.48 7.04
C ILE A 67 -3.28 14.19 7.07
N GLU A 68 -3.73 14.67 8.24
CA GLU A 68 -4.98 15.43 8.36
C GLU A 68 -4.99 16.66 7.45
N ASN A 69 -3.86 17.36 7.33
CA ASN A 69 -3.72 18.48 6.41
C ASN A 69 -3.83 18.03 4.93
N ILE A 70 -3.23 16.90 4.56
CA ILE A 70 -3.38 16.33 3.20
C ILE A 70 -4.86 16.02 2.93
N LEU A 71 -5.52 15.30 3.83
CA LEU A 71 -6.93 14.94 3.67
C LEU A 71 -7.82 16.18 3.53
N ARG A 72 -7.58 17.20 4.35
CA ARG A 72 -8.31 18.47 4.29
C ARG A 72 -8.08 19.21 2.98
N ASN A 73 -6.82 19.36 2.57
CA ASN A 73 -6.45 20.09 1.33
C ASN A 73 -6.99 19.41 0.07
N LYS A 74 -7.09 18.08 0.08
CA LYS A 74 -7.61 17.29 -1.05
C LYS A 74 -9.12 16.97 -0.90
N SER A 75 -9.79 17.55 0.11
CA SER A 75 -11.22 17.32 0.38
C SER A 75 -11.58 15.83 0.48
N LEU A 76 -10.73 15.05 1.16
CA LEU A 76 -10.92 13.61 1.37
C LEU A 76 -11.58 13.34 2.73
N PRO A 77 -12.35 12.23 2.87
CA PRO A 77 -12.96 11.83 4.13
C PRO A 77 -11.91 11.58 5.23
N SER A 78 -12.27 11.87 6.48
CA SER A 78 -11.40 11.64 7.63
C SER A 78 -11.08 10.16 7.89
N GLU A 79 -11.96 9.25 7.45
CA GLU A 79 -11.77 7.79 7.52
C GLU A 79 -10.91 7.22 6.38
N THR A 80 -10.29 8.06 5.55
CA THR A 80 -9.40 7.62 4.47
C THR A 80 -8.23 6.81 5.02
N VAL A 81 -8.05 5.59 4.52
CA VAL A 81 -6.87 4.78 4.86
C VAL A 81 -5.66 5.36 4.14
N THR A 82 -4.62 5.70 4.90
CA THR A 82 -3.48 6.44 4.36
C THR A 82 -2.18 5.66 4.48
N LEU A 83 -1.59 5.39 3.32
CA LEU A 83 -0.23 4.90 3.18
C LEU A 83 0.68 6.09 2.83
N MET A 84 1.89 6.09 3.39
CA MET A 84 2.95 7.04 3.01
C MET A 84 4.15 6.30 2.43
N THR A 85 4.86 6.96 1.53
CA THR A 85 6.05 6.41 0.89
C THR A 85 7.08 7.49 0.60
N ALA A 86 8.36 7.16 0.68
CA ALA A 86 9.44 8.01 0.17
C ALA A 86 9.62 7.87 -1.36
N VAL A 87 8.97 6.88 -1.98
CA VAL A 87 9.06 6.63 -3.43
C VAL A 87 8.43 7.78 -4.20
N LEU A 88 9.12 8.27 -5.22
CA LEU A 88 8.63 9.36 -6.06
C LEU A 88 7.37 8.94 -6.85
N PRO A 89 6.39 9.84 -7.07
CA PRO A 89 5.12 9.51 -7.71
C PRO A 89 5.26 8.89 -9.10
N GLN A 90 6.26 9.30 -9.89
CA GLN A 90 6.52 8.72 -11.22
C GLN A 90 6.94 7.23 -11.17
N ASN A 91 7.18 6.68 -9.99
CA ASN A 91 7.47 5.26 -9.77
C ASN A 91 6.29 4.50 -9.15
N PHE A 92 5.09 5.06 -9.20
CA PHE A 92 3.88 4.34 -8.89
C PHE A 92 3.45 3.49 -10.08
N HIS A 93 3.08 2.24 -9.81
CA HIS A 93 2.74 1.25 -10.81
C HIS A 93 1.34 0.70 -10.59
N TYR A 94 0.69 0.36 -11.67
CA TYR A 94 -0.61 -0.30 -11.68
C TYR A 94 -0.59 -1.54 -12.56
N MET A 95 -1.27 -2.59 -12.09
CA MET A 95 -1.52 -3.82 -12.84
C MET A 95 -2.94 -4.31 -12.55
N SER A 96 -3.61 -4.82 -13.58
CA SER A 96 -4.88 -5.53 -13.47
C SER A 96 -4.68 -7.00 -13.78
N THR A 97 -5.35 -7.84 -13.00
CA THR A 97 -5.41 -9.29 -13.19
C THR A 97 -6.86 -9.72 -13.39
N GLN A 98 -7.07 -11.01 -13.59
CA GLN A 98 -8.42 -11.60 -13.62
C GLN A 98 -9.16 -11.37 -12.28
N PHE A 99 -8.45 -11.35 -11.14
CA PHE A 99 -9.04 -11.38 -9.80
C PHE A 99 -8.89 -10.07 -9.02
N SER A 100 -7.97 -9.20 -9.44
CA SER A 100 -7.60 -8.03 -8.66
C SER A 100 -7.01 -6.90 -9.48
N HIS A 101 -6.98 -5.72 -8.87
CA HIS A 101 -6.22 -4.56 -9.31
C HIS A 101 -5.14 -4.26 -8.27
N ILE A 102 -3.92 -4.06 -8.71
CA ILE A 102 -2.74 -3.94 -7.84
C ILE A 102 -2.08 -2.60 -8.11
N PHE A 103 -1.86 -1.82 -7.06
CA PHE A 103 -1.05 -0.62 -7.08
C PHE A 103 0.20 -0.86 -6.23
N LEU A 104 1.35 -0.49 -6.76
CA LEU A 104 2.66 -0.72 -6.15
C LEU A 104 3.51 0.54 -6.21
N SER A 105 4.12 0.89 -5.10
CA SER A 105 5.29 1.77 -5.05
C SER A 105 6.41 1.04 -4.30
N MET A 106 7.62 1.00 -4.87
CA MET A 106 8.73 0.23 -4.32
C MET A 106 10.04 1.00 -4.41
N GLY A 107 10.69 1.16 -3.25
CA GLY A 107 12.05 1.64 -3.09
C GLY A 107 12.79 0.73 -2.12
N LEU A 108 13.97 0.25 -2.50
CA LEU A 108 14.70 -0.78 -1.77
C LEU A 108 15.92 -0.26 -0.99
N ASP A 109 16.17 1.05 -1.01
CA ASP A 109 17.31 1.66 -0.30
C ASP A 109 17.26 1.50 1.22
N ASN A 110 16.10 1.10 1.75
CA ASN A 110 15.82 0.82 3.15
C ASN A 110 15.48 -0.66 3.38
N SER A 111 16.00 -1.57 2.53
CA SER A 111 15.76 -3.01 2.66
C SER A 111 16.26 -3.54 4.00
N SER A 112 15.52 -4.46 4.60
CA SER A 112 15.76 -4.92 5.97
C SER A 112 15.50 -6.41 6.17
N ASN A 113 16.22 -6.96 7.15
CA ASN A 113 15.95 -8.26 7.73
C ASN A 113 15.32 -8.07 9.13
N PRO A 114 14.39 -8.92 9.56
CA PRO A 114 13.80 -8.82 10.91
C PRO A 114 14.79 -8.92 12.08
N LEU A 115 16.01 -9.39 11.82
CA LEU A 115 17.09 -9.47 12.83
C LEU A 115 18.00 -8.23 12.84
N ASP A 116 17.75 -7.26 11.98
CA ASP A 116 18.53 -6.02 11.97
C ASP A 116 18.16 -5.14 13.19
N ASP A 117 19.14 -4.42 13.71
CA ASP A 117 18.90 -3.37 14.70
C ASP A 117 18.02 -2.28 14.16
N PHE A 118 17.19 -1.70 15.00
CA PHE A 118 16.28 -0.62 14.64
C PHE A 118 17.05 0.60 14.07
N GLY A 119 16.56 1.16 12.99
CA GLY A 119 17.10 2.37 12.36
C GLY A 119 16.82 2.41 10.87
N PHE A 120 16.70 3.61 10.32
CA PHE A 120 16.35 3.86 8.93
C PHE A 120 17.57 4.37 8.16
N PRO A 121 18.37 3.50 7.49
CA PRO A 121 19.56 3.93 6.78
C PRO A 121 19.28 4.63 5.44
N GLY A 122 18.09 4.46 4.87
CA GLY A 122 17.75 4.93 3.51
C GLY A 122 16.31 5.41 3.34
N PHE A 123 15.99 5.72 2.09
CA PHE A 123 14.67 6.22 1.64
C PHE A 123 13.98 5.12 0.82
N GLY A 124 13.34 4.18 1.47
CA GLY A 124 12.68 3.10 0.73
C GLY A 124 11.51 2.54 1.51
N THR A 125 10.50 2.15 0.78
CA THR A 125 9.36 1.40 1.31
C THR A 125 8.72 0.60 0.19
N ILE A 126 8.07 -0.49 0.55
CA ILE A 126 7.22 -1.26 -0.36
C ILE A 126 5.78 -1.04 0.08
N ASN A 127 5.01 -0.28 -0.71
CA ASN A 127 3.58 -0.15 -0.49
C ASN A 127 2.84 -0.95 -1.57
N ILE A 128 1.98 -1.86 -1.12
CA ILE A 128 1.17 -2.72 -2.00
C ILE A 128 -0.30 -2.53 -1.65
N ILE A 129 -1.10 -2.11 -2.62
CA ILE A 129 -2.54 -2.00 -2.49
C ILE A 129 -3.17 -2.98 -3.46
N VAL A 130 -4.02 -3.87 -2.95
CA VAL A 130 -4.74 -4.85 -3.76
C VAL A 130 -6.23 -4.61 -3.60
N ILE A 131 -6.91 -4.27 -4.68
CA ILE A 131 -8.36 -4.19 -4.75
C ILE A 131 -8.86 -5.49 -5.39
N LEU A 132 -9.53 -6.30 -4.62
CA LEU A 132 -10.11 -7.55 -5.06
C LEU A 132 -11.40 -7.29 -5.84
N LYS A 133 -11.72 -8.13 -6.82
CA LYS A 133 -12.98 -8.03 -7.57
C LYS A 133 -14.14 -8.64 -6.78
N ASN A 134 -13.92 -9.84 -6.22
CA ASN A 134 -14.91 -10.51 -5.41
C ASN A 134 -14.99 -9.95 -3.99
N LYS A 135 -16.13 -10.16 -3.37
CA LYS A 135 -16.35 -9.88 -1.96
C LYS A 135 -15.63 -10.92 -1.10
N PHE A 136 -15.00 -10.47 -0.03
CA PHE A 136 -14.24 -11.29 0.91
C PHE A 136 -14.68 -11.01 2.35
N THR A 137 -14.70 -12.04 3.17
CA THR A 137 -14.84 -11.89 4.63
C THR A 137 -13.53 -11.38 5.24
N SER A 138 -13.57 -10.92 6.49
CA SER A 138 -12.35 -10.50 7.20
C SER A 138 -11.36 -11.65 7.38
N ILE A 139 -11.83 -12.86 7.58
CA ILE A 139 -10.99 -14.06 7.75
C ILE A 139 -10.22 -14.34 6.46
N SER A 140 -10.91 -14.40 5.33
CA SER A 140 -10.28 -14.66 4.04
C SER A 140 -9.35 -13.53 3.58
N LEU A 141 -9.66 -12.27 3.93
CA LEU A 141 -8.72 -11.17 3.71
C LEU A 141 -7.46 -11.28 4.57
N MET A 142 -7.56 -11.76 5.81
CA MET A 142 -6.39 -11.99 6.68
C MET A 142 -5.48 -13.07 6.11
N ASP A 143 -6.05 -14.17 5.59
CA ASP A 143 -5.27 -15.22 4.92
C ASP A 143 -4.55 -14.69 3.68
N LEU A 144 -5.24 -13.89 2.87
CA LEU A 144 -4.61 -13.24 1.71
C LEU A 144 -3.54 -12.24 2.13
N TYR A 145 -3.75 -11.49 3.21
CA TYR A 145 -2.75 -10.56 3.74
C TYR A 145 -1.47 -11.31 4.15
N LYS A 146 -1.62 -12.43 4.87
CA LYS A 146 -0.49 -13.32 5.21
C LYS A 146 0.24 -13.77 3.95
N SER A 147 -0.48 -14.28 2.94
CA SER A 147 0.11 -14.74 1.68
C SER A 147 0.83 -13.62 0.92
N LEU A 148 0.31 -12.39 0.96
CA LEU A 148 0.96 -11.23 0.36
C LEU A 148 2.28 -10.87 1.05
N VAL A 149 2.35 -10.98 2.38
CA VAL A 149 3.58 -10.79 3.15
C VAL A 149 4.62 -11.85 2.78
N GLU A 150 4.20 -13.12 2.70
CA GLU A 150 5.07 -14.24 2.30
C GLU A 150 5.58 -14.07 0.86
N LEU A 151 4.71 -13.67 -0.07
CA LEU A 151 5.08 -13.42 -1.47
C LEU A 151 6.10 -12.29 -1.59
N LYS A 152 5.93 -11.20 -0.84
CA LYS A 152 6.91 -10.10 -0.79
C LYS A 152 8.27 -10.60 -0.29
N ALA A 153 8.30 -11.34 0.81
CA ALA A 153 9.54 -11.90 1.35
C ALA A 153 10.19 -12.87 0.36
N TYR A 154 9.41 -13.74 -0.26
CA TYR A 154 9.89 -14.65 -1.31
C TYR A 154 10.51 -13.90 -2.50
N PHE A 155 9.88 -12.81 -2.96
CA PHE A 155 10.43 -11.95 -4.01
C PHE A 155 11.80 -11.40 -3.62
N MET A 156 11.94 -10.85 -2.41
CA MET A 156 13.19 -10.30 -1.92
C MET A 156 14.31 -11.38 -1.89
N LEU A 157 13.99 -12.56 -1.40
CA LEU A 157 14.92 -13.68 -1.30
C LEU A 157 15.36 -14.20 -2.68
N THR A 158 14.41 -14.40 -3.61
CA THR A 158 14.71 -14.95 -4.96
C THR A 158 15.51 -13.98 -5.82
N HIS A 159 15.40 -12.67 -5.55
CA HIS A 159 16.21 -11.65 -6.22
C HIS A 159 17.51 -11.31 -5.48
N SER A 160 17.86 -12.10 -4.45
CA SER A 160 19.09 -11.94 -3.67
C SER A 160 19.26 -10.52 -3.09
N ILE A 161 18.14 -9.89 -2.71
CA ILE A 161 18.16 -8.56 -2.11
C ILE A 161 18.63 -8.70 -0.67
N LYS A 162 19.68 -7.98 -0.32
CA LYS A 162 20.25 -7.96 1.02
C LYS A 162 19.70 -6.78 1.81
N SER A 163 19.76 -6.90 3.14
CA SER A 163 19.54 -5.77 4.03
C SER A 163 20.53 -4.64 3.74
N SER A 164 20.06 -3.41 3.83
CA SER A 164 20.89 -2.21 3.75
C SER A 164 21.79 -2.00 4.97
N LYS A 165 21.59 -2.80 6.04
CA LYS A 165 22.34 -2.74 7.32
C LYS A 165 23.25 -3.93 7.56
N SER A 166 22.93 -5.08 7.01
CA SER A 166 23.63 -6.32 7.25
C SER A 166 23.76 -7.13 5.97
N ASP A 167 24.56 -8.19 5.98
CA ASP A 167 24.67 -9.14 4.87
C ASP A 167 23.51 -10.14 4.81
N LEU A 168 22.57 -10.06 5.74
CA LEU A 168 21.42 -10.95 5.80
C LEU A 168 20.47 -10.70 4.62
N PRO A 169 19.79 -11.74 4.11
CA PRO A 169 18.77 -11.58 3.10
C PRO A 169 17.65 -10.65 3.61
N ALA A 170 17.25 -9.67 2.82
CA ALA A 170 16.12 -8.82 3.16
C ALA A 170 14.79 -9.55 2.93
N THR A 171 13.78 -9.25 3.75
CA THR A 171 12.40 -9.75 3.59
C THR A 171 11.40 -8.64 3.28
N GLY A 172 11.87 -7.41 3.25
CA GLY A 172 11.11 -6.20 2.96
C GLY A 172 11.94 -4.96 3.22
N THR A 173 11.28 -3.88 3.60
CA THR A 173 11.89 -2.65 4.13
C THR A 173 11.37 -2.39 5.55
N PHE A 174 11.96 -1.44 6.26
CA PHE A 174 11.52 -1.11 7.63
C PHE A 174 10.09 -0.54 7.71
N THR A 175 9.56 -0.05 6.60
CA THR A 175 8.33 0.75 6.59
C THR A 175 7.27 0.23 5.61
N ASP A 176 7.31 -1.04 5.25
CA ASP A 176 6.37 -1.63 4.30
C ASP A 176 4.92 -1.49 4.76
N VAL A 177 4.05 -1.05 3.84
CA VAL A 177 2.62 -0.96 4.08
C VAL A 177 1.85 -1.72 3.00
N MET A 178 0.89 -2.51 3.44
CA MET A 178 0.01 -3.25 2.57
C MET A 178 -1.45 -2.97 2.90
N ALA A 179 -2.29 -2.95 1.88
CA ALA A 179 -3.73 -2.82 2.02
C ALA A 179 -4.44 -3.77 1.06
N LEU A 180 -5.36 -4.57 1.60
CA LEU A 180 -6.29 -5.39 0.84
C LEU A 180 -7.70 -4.81 0.97
N VAL A 181 -8.34 -4.55 -0.15
CA VAL A 181 -9.70 -4.03 -0.24
C VAL A 181 -10.61 -5.13 -0.78
N SER A 182 -11.65 -5.49 -0.03
CA SER A 182 -12.67 -6.44 -0.47
C SER A 182 -13.46 -5.85 -1.64
N GLY A 183 -13.64 -6.63 -2.69
CA GLY A 183 -14.48 -6.26 -3.83
C GLY A 183 -15.97 -6.35 -3.55
N LYS A 184 -16.75 -6.38 -4.63
CA LYS A 184 -18.23 -6.40 -4.57
C LYS A 184 -18.87 -7.52 -5.37
N LEU A 185 -18.11 -8.23 -6.20
CA LEU A 185 -18.65 -9.31 -7.01
C LEU A 185 -18.95 -10.55 -6.16
N ASP A 186 -20.04 -11.20 -6.45
CA ASP A 186 -20.38 -12.52 -5.92
C ASP A 186 -19.66 -13.64 -6.68
N PRO A 187 -19.48 -14.81 -6.08
CA PRO A 187 -19.81 -15.13 -4.69
C PRO A 187 -18.87 -14.47 -3.69
N GLU A 188 -19.35 -14.28 -2.45
CA GLU A 188 -18.48 -13.89 -1.34
C GLU A 188 -17.50 -15.02 -1.01
N ILE A 189 -16.22 -14.69 -0.95
CA ILE A 189 -15.18 -15.64 -0.58
C ILE A 189 -15.03 -15.64 0.94
N THR A 190 -15.41 -16.76 1.54
CA THR A 190 -15.39 -16.94 2.99
C THR A 190 -14.15 -17.67 3.50
N TYR A 191 -13.43 -18.29 2.58
CA TYR A 191 -12.25 -19.10 2.84
C TYR A 191 -11.27 -18.97 1.66
N SER A 192 -9.98 -18.83 1.92
CA SER A 192 -8.93 -18.61 0.92
C SER A 192 -7.77 -19.61 1.00
N GLY A 193 -7.83 -20.56 1.93
CA GLY A 193 -6.83 -21.63 2.10
C GLY A 193 -7.25 -22.96 1.50
#